data_ba16cde89716e79b5f161bbef3e4f08a
#
_entry.id   ba16cde89716e79b5f161bbef3e4f08a
#
_cell.length_a   1.000
_cell.length_b   1.000
_cell.length_c   1.000
_cell.angle_alpha   90.00
_cell.angle_beta   90.00
_cell.angle_gamma   90.00
#
_symmetry.space_group_name_H-M   'P 1'
#
loop_
_entity.id
_entity.type
_entity.pdbx_description
1 polymer ?
#
loop_
_entity_poly.entity_id
_entity_poly.type
_entity_poly.pdbx_seq_one_letter_code
_entity_poly.pdbx_strand_id
1 'polypeptide(L)'
;EHGDVLVDFSAPAALAGSLERARTAGIPILVGTTGLDDLAGKRISDAAQHIPVLKAANTSLGVALLMRLVMKAANVLRDGWDIEILEAHHSLKADAPSG
;
A
#
# COMPACT_ATOMS: atom_id res chain seq x y z
N GLU A 1 3.53 -25.35 -2.88
CA GLU A 1 4.69 -24.43 -2.92
C GLU A 1 4.92 -23.91 -1.51
N HIS A 2 6.15 -24.02 -1.04
CA HIS A 2 6.58 -23.45 0.24
C HIS A 2 7.39 -22.19 -0.04
N GLY A 3 7.04 -21.09 0.62
CA GLY A 3 7.75 -19.82 0.57
C GLY A 3 7.90 -19.25 1.97
N ASP A 4 8.91 -18.42 2.18
CA ASP A 4 9.19 -17.79 3.48
C ASP A 4 8.38 -16.50 3.67
N VAL A 5 7.86 -15.94 2.59
CA VAL A 5 7.11 -14.67 2.58
C VAL A 5 6.07 -14.71 1.44
N LEU A 6 4.88 -14.16 1.68
CA LEU A 6 3.90 -13.91 0.62
C LEU A 6 3.97 -12.44 0.20
N VAL A 7 4.02 -12.19 -1.11
CA VAL A 7 4.01 -10.83 -1.67
C VAL A 7 2.75 -10.66 -2.53
N ASP A 8 1.89 -9.69 -2.19
CA ASP A 8 0.62 -9.43 -2.85
C ASP A 8 0.61 -8.05 -3.53
N PHE A 9 0.73 -8.04 -4.86
CA PHE A 9 0.49 -6.90 -5.75
C PHE A 9 -0.64 -7.22 -6.74
N SER A 10 -1.74 -7.79 -6.26
CA SER A 10 -2.83 -8.27 -7.10
C SER A 10 -3.99 -7.25 -7.19
N ALA A 11 -5.15 -7.62 -6.74
CA ALA A 11 -6.34 -6.79 -6.74
C ALA A 11 -7.04 -6.84 -5.37
N PRO A 12 -7.83 -5.82 -4.98
CA PRO A 12 -8.54 -5.79 -3.71
C PRO A 12 -9.36 -7.05 -3.42
N ALA A 13 -9.98 -7.62 -4.45
CA ALA A 13 -10.79 -8.84 -4.33
C ALA A 13 -9.97 -10.08 -3.92
N ALA A 14 -8.67 -10.13 -4.22
CA ALA A 14 -7.80 -11.26 -3.90
C ALA A 14 -7.22 -11.19 -2.48
N LEU A 15 -7.21 -10.01 -1.87
CA LEU A 15 -6.54 -9.75 -0.59
C LEU A 15 -6.96 -10.71 0.52
N ALA A 16 -8.26 -10.98 0.65
CA ALA A 16 -8.77 -11.87 1.70
C ALA A 16 -8.15 -13.27 1.61
N GLY A 17 -8.06 -13.81 0.39
CA GLY A 17 -7.43 -15.11 0.14
C GLY A 17 -5.92 -15.10 0.38
N SER A 18 -5.24 -14.00 0.06
CA SER A 18 -3.81 -13.85 0.32
C SER A 18 -3.51 -13.81 1.82
N LEU A 19 -4.28 -13.05 2.59
CA LEU A 19 -4.16 -12.99 4.05
C LEU A 19 -4.41 -14.34 4.71
N GLU A 20 -5.46 -15.05 4.30
CA GLU A 20 -5.78 -16.37 4.84
C GLU A 20 -4.68 -17.41 4.55
N ARG A 21 -4.14 -17.42 3.32
CA ARG A 21 -3.01 -18.28 2.97
C ARG A 21 -1.77 -17.98 3.81
N ALA A 22 -1.42 -16.70 3.97
CA ALA A 22 -0.28 -16.32 4.80
C ALA A 22 -0.47 -16.73 6.27
N ARG A 23 -1.66 -16.51 6.82
CA ARG A 23 -2.01 -16.92 8.19
C ARG A 23 -1.93 -18.44 8.39
N THR A 24 -2.53 -19.20 7.46
CA THR A 24 -2.51 -20.68 7.54
C THR A 24 -1.09 -21.23 7.45
N ALA A 25 -0.25 -20.62 6.61
CA ALA A 25 1.16 -21.00 6.47
C ALA A 25 2.05 -20.44 7.60
N GLY A 26 1.56 -19.51 8.42
CA GLY A 26 2.35 -18.85 9.47
C GLY A 26 3.50 -17.99 8.94
N ILE A 27 3.37 -17.43 7.72
CA ILE A 27 4.43 -16.67 7.05
C ILE A 27 4.09 -15.18 6.98
N PRO A 28 5.09 -14.28 6.95
CA PRO A 28 4.88 -12.85 6.72
C PRO A 28 4.22 -12.56 5.38
N ILE A 29 3.50 -11.42 5.32
CA ILE A 29 2.93 -10.91 4.06
C ILE A 29 3.28 -9.44 3.82
N LEU A 30 3.68 -9.12 2.58
CA LEU A 30 3.73 -7.76 2.05
C LEU A 30 2.46 -7.52 1.20
N VAL A 31 1.68 -6.53 1.59
CA VAL A 31 0.50 -6.07 0.85
C VAL A 31 0.84 -4.78 0.10
N GLY A 32 1.06 -4.89 -1.21
CA GLY A 32 1.30 -3.78 -2.13
C GLY A 32 0.07 -3.41 -2.96
N THR A 33 -1.02 -4.16 -2.81
CA THR A 33 -2.30 -3.89 -3.49
C THR A 33 -2.87 -2.55 -3.03
N THR A 34 -3.28 -1.72 -4.00
CA THR A 34 -3.91 -0.40 -3.81
C THR A 34 -5.43 -0.47 -3.97
N GLY A 35 -6.15 0.63 -3.72
CA GLY A 35 -7.61 0.67 -3.82
C GLY A 35 -8.35 -0.14 -2.74
N LEU A 36 -7.73 -0.33 -1.59
CA LEU A 36 -8.28 -1.09 -0.47
C LEU A 36 -9.28 -0.24 0.32
N ASP A 37 -10.44 -0.80 0.61
CA ASP A 37 -11.48 -0.21 1.44
C ASP A 37 -11.22 -0.41 2.96
N ASP A 38 -12.10 0.15 3.78
CA ASP A 38 -12.03 0.04 5.24
C ASP A 38 -12.14 -1.41 5.73
N LEU A 39 -12.90 -2.25 5.02
CA LEU A 39 -13.02 -3.66 5.36
C LEU A 39 -11.72 -4.41 5.12
N ALA A 40 -11.05 -4.12 4.02
CA ALA A 40 -9.71 -4.63 3.73
C ALA A 40 -8.70 -4.17 4.80
N GLY A 41 -8.79 -2.91 5.23
CA GLY A 41 -7.98 -2.37 6.33
C GLY A 41 -8.15 -3.15 7.63
N LYS A 42 -9.39 -3.46 8.01
CA LYS A 42 -9.70 -4.28 9.20
C LYS A 42 -9.12 -5.69 9.07
N ARG A 43 -9.29 -6.35 7.92
CA ARG A 43 -8.72 -7.69 7.67
C ARG A 43 -7.20 -7.72 7.79
N ILE A 44 -6.53 -6.68 7.29
CA ILE A 44 -5.07 -6.52 7.43
C ILE A 44 -4.70 -6.40 8.93
N SER A 45 -5.43 -5.57 9.68
CA SER A 45 -5.20 -5.38 11.11
C SER A 45 -5.42 -6.67 11.90
N ASP A 46 -6.45 -7.44 11.58
CA ASP A 46 -6.72 -8.73 12.20
C ASP A 46 -5.60 -9.75 11.89
N ALA A 47 -5.15 -9.81 10.63
CA ALA A 47 -4.05 -10.68 10.25
C ALA A 47 -2.75 -10.32 10.98
N ALA A 48 -2.49 -9.03 11.18
CA ALA A 48 -1.30 -8.52 11.88
C ALA A 48 -1.24 -8.91 13.37
N GLN A 49 -2.34 -9.40 13.96
CA GLN A 49 -2.33 -9.99 15.31
C GLN A 49 -1.68 -11.38 15.35
N HIS A 50 -1.51 -12.03 14.19
CA HIS A 50 -1.10 -13.42 14.09
C HIS A 50 0.20 -13.62 13.30
N ILE A 51 0.44 -12.78 12.29
CA ILE A 51 1.61 -12.85 11.41
C ILE A 51 2.18 -11.45 11.16
N PRO A 52 3.47 -11.30 10.83
CA PRO A 52 4.01 -10.03 10.38
C PRO A 52 3.35 -9.57 9.08
N VAL A 53 2.84 -8.35 9.06
CA VAL A 53 2.20 -7.73 7.88
C VAL A 53 2.85 -6.38 7.59
N LEU A 54 3.35 -6.20 6.37
CA LEU A 54 3.79 -4.91 5.85
C LEU A 54 2.81 -4.45 4.77
N LYS A 55 2.11 -3.33 5.02
CA LYS A 55 1.30 -2.64 4.00
C LYS A 55 2.09 -1.48 3.42
N ALA A 56 2.31 -1.49 2.10
CA ALA A 56 3.02 -0.43 1.40
C ALA A 56 2.38 -0.20 0.02
N ALA A 57 1.65 0.90 -0.15
CA ALA A 57 1.03 1.27 -1.42
C ALA A 57 2.06 1.48 -2.54
N ASN A 58 3.27 1.85 -2.17
CA ASN A 58 4.39 2.01 -3.11
C ASN A 58 5.70 1.58 -2.43
N THR A 59 6.49 0.77 -3.11
CA THR A 59 7.79 0.27 -2.65
C THR A 59 8.98 0.94 -3.36
N SER A 60 8.73 1.95 -4.19
CA SER A 60 9.78 2.71 -4.86
C SER A 60 10.52 3.63 -3.88
N LEU A 61 11.84 3.48 -3.80
CA LEU A 61 12.70 4.38 -3.02
C LEU A 61 12.58 5.83 -3.51
N GLY A 62 12.48 6.02 -4.84
CA GLY A 62 12.32 7.35 -5.45
C GLY A 62 11.02 8.03 -5.02
N VAL A 63 9.91 7.30 -5.02
CA VAL A 63 8.61 7.82 -4.56
C VAL A 63 8.65 8.12 -3.05
N ALA A 64 9.24 7.26 -2.24
CA ALA A 64 9.38 7.50 -0.80
C ALA A 64 10.22 8.75 -0.51
N LEU A 65 11.30 8.99 -1.28
CA LEU A 65 12.09 10.19 -1.17
C LEU A 65 11.30 11.43 -1.60
N LEU A 66 10.58 11.35 -2.74
CA LEU A 66 9.74 12.44 -3.23
C LEU A 66 8.69 12.83 -2.21
N MET A 67 7.99 11.88 -1.62
CA MET A 67 7.01 12.14 -0.55
C MET A 67 7.61 12.89 0.62
N ARG A 68 8.80 12.50 1.09
CA ARG A 68 9.51 13.20 2.17
C ARG A 68 9.87 14.64 1.80
N LEU A 69 10.32 14.86 0.57
CA LEU A 69 10.67 16.21 0.10
C LEU A 69 9.42 17.08 -0.02
N VAL A 70 8.32 16.57 -0.57
CA VAL A 70 7.04 17.28 -0.66
C VAL A 70 6.51 17.65 0.72
N MET A 71 6.50 16.69 1.66
CA MET A 71 6.08 16.96 3.05
C MET A 71 6.94 18.04 3.71
N LYS A 72 8.26 18.01 3.49
CA LYS A 72 9.16 19.03 4.03
C LYS A 72 8.89 20.40 3.42
N ALA A 73 8.69 20.47 2.10
CA ALA A 73 8.36 21.72 1.42
C ALA A 73 7.00 22.28 1.92
N ALA A 74 5.96 21.45 1.97
CA ALA A 74 4.64 21.84 2.44
C ALA A 74 4.67 22.36 3.89
N ASN A 75 5.45 21.75 4.77
CA ASN A 75 5.60 22.21 6.15
C ASN A 75 6.29 23.58 6.29
N VAL A 76 7.13 23.94 5.32
CA VAL A 76 7.82 25.26 5.30
C VAL A 76 6.93 26.33 4.66
N LEU A 77 6.21 25.97 3.61
CA LEU A 77 5.41 26.89 2.79
C LEU A 77 4.02 27.21 3.37
N ARG A 78 3.61 26.65 4.46
CA ARG A 78 2.35 26.79 5.21
C ARG A 78 1.31 27.79 4.63
N ASP A 79 1.18 28.95 5.28
CA ASP A 79 0.15 29.94 4.93
C ASP A 79 0.53 30.78 3.71
N GLY A 80 -0.45 31.02 2.82
CA GLY A 80 -0.29 31.84 1.62
C GLY A 80 0.25 31.09 0.39
N TRP A 81 0.30 29.77 0.43
CA TRP A 81 0.69 28.91 -0.68
C TRP A 81 -0.37 27.86 -0.94
N ASP A 82 -0.78 27.72 -2.19
CA ASP A 82 -1.62 26.63 -2.66
C ASP A 82 -0.74 25.48 -3.16
N ILE A 83 -1.09 24.25 -2.79
CA ILE A 83 -0.36 23.06 -3.19
C ILE A 83 -1.26 22.19 -4.04
N GLU A 84 -0.87 21.96 -5.28
CA GLU A 84 -1.56 21.07 -6.21
C GLU A 84 -0.68 19.87 -6.54
N ILE A 85 -1.29 18.69 -6.66
CA ILE A 85 -0.63 17.46 -7.06
C ILE A 85 -1.27 16.98 -8.36
N LEU A 86 -0.44 16.85 -9.39
CA LEU A 86 -0.82 16.24 -10.66
C LEU A 86 -0.15 14.87 -10.78
N GLU A 87 -0.94 13.87 -11.10
CA GLU A 87 -0.44 12.53 -11.40
C GLU A 87 -0.94 12.07 -12.77
N ALA A 88 -0.18 11.28 -13.45
CA ALA A 88 -0.56 10.72 -14.73
C ALA A 88 -0.12 9.26 -14.83
N HIS A 89 -1.05 8.42 -15.23
CA HIS A 89 -0.84 7.00 -15.43
C HIS A 89 -1.28 6.59 -16.84
N HIS A 90 -0.84 5.42 -17.26
CA HIS A 90 -1.29 4.84 -18.53
C HIS A 90 -2.79 4.50 -18.49
N SER A 91 -3.43 4.40 -19.65
CA SER A 91 -4.88 4.19 -19.79
C SER A 91 -5.41 2.88 -19.19
N LEU A 92 -4.55 1.91 -18.92
CA LEU A 92 -4.92 0.63 -18.32
C LEU A 92 -4.92 0.65 -16.79
N LYS A 93 -4.56 1.76 -16.15
CA LYS A 93 -4.60 1.85 -14.69
C LYS A 93 -6.04 2.03 -14.21
N ALA A 94 -6.51 1.05 -13.43
CA ALA A 94 -7.90 1.00 -12.98
C ALA A 94 -8.20 1.90 -11.75
N ASP A 95 -7.19 2.19 -10.93
CA ASP A 95 -7.29 2.93 -9.67
C ASP A 95 -6.43 4.21 -9.71
N ALA A 96 -6.86 5.23 -10.40
CA ALA A 96 -6.23 6.55 -10.40
C ALA A 96 -7.08 7.55 -9.60
N PRO A 97 -6.47 8.39 -8.74
CA PRO A 97 -5.07 8.35 -8.29
C PRO A 97 -4.79 7.16 -7.36
N SER A 98 -3.55 6.67 -7.32
CA SER A 98 -3.19 5.52 -6.49
C SER A 98 -1.76 5.61 -5.96
N GLY A 99 -1.53 4.92 -4.85
CA GLY A 99 -0.24 4.85 -4.14
C GLY A 99 -0.22 5.78 -2.94
#